data_22e84f9354ea4610e2e8221ce6287bec
#
_entry.id   22e84f9354ea4610e2e8221ce6287bec
#
_cell.length_a   1.000
_cell.length_b   1.000
_cell.length_c   1.000
_cell.angle_alpha   90.00
_cell.angle_beta   90.00
_cell.angle_gamma   90.00
#
_symmetry.space_group_name_H-M   'P 1'
#
loop_
_entity.id
_entity.type
_entity.pdbx_description
1 polymer ?
#
loop_
_entity_poly.entity_id
_entity_poly.type
_entity_poly.pdbx_seq_one_letter_code
_entity_poly.pdbx_strand_id
1 'polypeptide(L)'
;MKTMIGKMKVEIALASDLRFFPGLFMTVCSIAHNASRDVQLLFHIMNDGLDDTCRSNLEIALDREHPNSAIDWLYVDPSQFNHLCEWRRSGRMPKLSDVWPCRP
;
A
#
# COMPACT_ATOMS: atom_id res chain seq x y z
N MET A 1 -14.81 -20.42 -21.74
CA MET A 1 -14.37 -19.94 -20.44
C MET A 1 -12.87 -19.58 -20.44
N LYS A 2 -12.56 -18.51 -19.79
CA LYS A 2 -11.17 -18.08 -19.71
C LYS A 2 -10.37 -18.96 -18.76
N THR A 3 -9.29 -19.48 -19.23
CA THR A 3 -8.40 -20.25 -18.38
C THR A 3 -7.53 -19.32 -17.55
N MET A 4 -6.83 -19.88 -16.60
CA MET A 4 -5.91 -19.11 -15.79
C MET A 4 -4.56 -18.90 -16.47
N ILE A 5 -4.33 -19.58 -17.56
CA ILE A 5 -3.08 -19.47 -18.30
C ILE A 5 -2.97 -18.09 -18.90
N GLY A 6 -1.81 -17.45 -18.70
CA GLY A 6 -1.57 -16.12 -19.23
C GLY A 6 -2.11 -14.99 -18.37
N LYS A 7 -2.81 -15.31 -17.29
CA LYS A 7 -3.30 -14.28 -16.41
C LYS A 7 -2.12 -13.63 -15.68
N MET A 8 -2.09 -12.30 -15.73
CA MET A 8 -1.03 -11.55 -15.06
C MET A 8 -1.46 -11.23 -13.63
N LYS A 9 -0.50 -11.37 -12.72
CA LYS A 9 -0.68 -10.92 -11.35
C LYS A 9 0.22 -9.72 -11.12
N VAL A 10 -0.36 -8.62 -10.70
CA VAL A 10 0.39 -7.40 -10.43
C VAL A 10 0.33 -7.14 -8.93
N GLU A 11 1.49 -6.99 -8.32
CA GLU A 11 1.59 -6.70 -6.90
C GLU A 11 2.08 -5.27 -6.73
N ILE A 12 1.39 -4.51 -5.89
CA ILE A 12 1.65 -3.09 -5.72
C ILE A 12 1.86 -2.83 -4.23
N ALA A 13 2.96 -2.17 -3.89
CA ALA A 13 3.28 -1.83 -2.52
C ALA A 13 2.99 -0.35 -2.28
N LEU A 14 2.24 -0.07 -1.24
CA LEU A 14 1.88 1.30 -0.85
C LEU A 14 1.99 1.45 0.66
N ALA A 15 2.00 2.68 1.11
CA ALA A 15 2.03 2.97 2.53
C ALA A 15 1.19 4.21 2.82
N SER A 16 0.55 4.23 3.98
CA SER A 16 -0.26 5.38 4.34
C SER A 16 -0.49 5.44 5.85
N ASP A 17 -0.55 6.66 6.35
CA ASP A 17 -1.11 6.92 7.67
C ASP A 17 -2.51 7.51 7.49
N LEU A 18 -3.14 7.84 8.61
CA LEU A 18 -4.51 8.35 8.57
C LEU A 18 -4.60 9.68 7.81
N ARG A 19 -3.56 10.52 7.94
CA ARG A 19 -3.54 11.82 7.29
C ARG A 19 -3.58 11.70 5.77
N PHE A 20 -2.87 10.73 5.22
CA PHE A 20 -2.74 10.58 3.78
C PHE A 20 -3.71 9.54 3.21
N PHE A 21 -4.64 9.07 4.01
CA PHE A 21 -5.58 8.06 3.55
C PHE A 21 -6.38 8.48 2.31
N PRO A 22 -6.87 9.72 2.20
CA PRO A 22 -7.58 10.10 0.97
C PRO A 22 -6.75 9.91 -0.29
N GLY A 23 -5.45 10.21 -0.23
CA GLY A 23 -4.56 9.99 -1.36
C GLY A 23 -4.38 8.51 -1.66
N LEU A 24 -4.23 7.70 -0.62
CA LEU A 24 -4.15 6.26 -0.78
C LEU A 24 -5.42 5.71 -1.44
N PHE A 25 -6.57 6.14 -0.96
CA PHE A 25 -7.86 5.71 -1.47
C PHE A 25 -7.98 6.01 -2.97
N MET A 26 -7.65 7.25 -3.34
CA MET A 26 -7.70 7.66 -4.75
C MET A 26 -6.72 6.86 -5.60
N THR A 27 -5.54 6.62 -5.09
CA THR A 27 -4.53 5.86 -5.83
C THR A 27 -4.98 4.44 -6.10
N VAL A 28 -5.45 3.75 -5.05
CA VAL A 28 -5.90 2.37 -5.19
C VAL A 28 -7.08 2.29 -6.16
N CYS A 29 -8.05 3.16 -6.01
CA CYS A 29 -9.22 3.15 -6.89
C CYS A 29 -8.86 3.48 -8.33
N SER A 30 -7.91 4.39 -8.54
CA SER A 30 -7.46 4.74 -9.89
C SER A 30 -6.78 3.55 -10.57
N ILE A 31 -5.91 2.86 -9.84
CA ILE A 31 -5.26 1.68 -10.38
C ILE A 31 -6.29 0.61 -10.73
N ALA A 32 -7.21 0.36 -9.82
CA ALA A 32 -8.23 -0.66 -10.01
C ALA A 32 -9.15 -0.33 -11.19
N HIS A 33 -9.51 0.94 -11.31
CA HIS A 33 -10.39 1.39 -12.39
C HIS A 33 -9.76 1.22 -13.76
N ASN A 34 -8.45 1.43 -13.83
CA ASN A 34 -7.74 1.43 -15.11
C ASN A 34 -7.11 0.07 -15.46
N ALA A 35 -7.13 -0.88 -14.55
CA ALA A 35 -6.54 -2.18 -14.78
C ALA A 35 -7.50 -3.06 -15.61
N SER A 36 -6.91 -3.91 -16.44
CA SER A 36 -7.69 -4.88 -17.19
C SER A 36 -8.34 -5.88 -16.23
N ARG A 37 -9.54 -6.32 -16.57
CA ARG A 37 -10.31 -7.22 -15.70
C ARG A 37 -9.66 -8.58 -15.51
N ASP A 38 -8.84 -9.01 -16.43
CA ASP A 38 -8.17 -10.31 -16.31
C ASP A 38 -6.82 -10.21 -15.60
N VAL A 39 -6.42 -9.02 -15.20
CA VAL A 39 -5.25 -8.84 -14.35
C VAL A 39 -5.67 -9.02 -12.89
N GLN A 40 -4.91 -9.81 -12.15
CA GLN A 40 -5.12 -9.95 -10.71
C GLN A 40 -4.29 -8.89 -9.99
N LEU A 41 -4.94 -8.10 -9.17
CA LEU A 41 -4.28 -7.04 -8.40
C LEU A 41 -4.11 -7.46 -6.94
N LEU A 42 -2.91 -7.32 -6.43
CA LEU A 42 -2.65 -7.54 -5.01
C LEU A 42 -1.93 -6.33 -4.46
N PHE A 43 -2.59 -5.64 -3.55
CA PHE A 43 -2.05 -4.45 -2.90
C PHE A 43 -1.46 -4.84 -1.55
N HIS A 44 -0.18 -4.52 -1.35
CA HIS A 44 0.47 -4.66 -0.06
C HIS A 44 0.53 -3.26 0.54
N ILE A 45 -0.28 -3.01 1.55
CA ILE A 45 -0.41 -1.66 2.10
C ILE A 45 0.13 -1.63 3.52
N MET A 46 1.20 -0.87 3.72
CA MET A 46 1.71 -0.61 5.05
C MET A 46 0.76 0.33 5.77
N ASN A 47 0.18 -0.17 6.84
CA ASN A 47 -0.84 0.53 7.60
C ASN A 47 -0.20 1.17 8.83
N ASP A 48 -0.17 2.49 8.85
CA ASP A 48 0.33 3.25 9.99
C ASP A 48 -0.80 4.06 10.59
N GLY A 49 -1.62 3.38 11.40
CA GLY A 49 -2.68 4.03 12.15
C GLY A 49 -4.02 4.17 11.44
N LEU A 50 -4.23 3.45 10.34
CA LEU A 50 -5.56 3.43 9.72
C LEU A 50 -6.52 2.61 10.58
N ASP A 51 -7.71 3.15 10.79
CA ASP A 51 -8.72 2.47 11.59
C ASP A 51 -9.51 1.46 10.73
N ASP A 52 -10.37 0.70 11.41
CA ASP A 52 -11.15 -0.34 10.74
C ASP A 52 -12.08 0.24 9.69
N THR A 53 -12.64 1.42 9.95
CA THR A 53 -13.53 2.07 9.01
C THR A 53 -12.83 2.41 7.71
N CYS A 54 -11.63 2.98 7.80
CA CYS A 54 -10.85 3.30 6.61
C CYS A 54 -10.53 2.05 5.80
N ARG A 55 -10.09 1.00 6.48
CA ARG A 55 -9.73 -0.24 5.80
C ARG A 55 -10.94 -0.88 5.12
N SER A 56 -12.06 -0.93 5.83
CA SER A 56 -13.27 -1.52 5.27
C SER A 56 -13.77 -0.75 4.07
N ASN A 57 -13.75 0.57 4.15
CA ASN A 57 -14.20 1.40 3.04
C ASN A 57 -13.35 1.19 1.80
N LEU A 58 -12.04 1.08 1.99
CA LEU A 58 -11.14 0.84 0.85
C LEU A 58 -11.37 -0.53 0.25
N GLU A 59 -11.54 -1.55 1.08
CA GLU A 59 -11.79 -2.89 0.59
C GLU A 59 -13.08 -2.99 -0.20
N ILE A 60 -14.12 -2.32 0.28
CA ILE A 60 -15.41 -2.30 -0.42
C ILE A 60 -15.28 -1.60 -1.76
N ALA A 61 -14.61 -0.45 -1.78
CA ALA A 61 -14.43 0.30 -3.01
C ALA A 61 -13.59 -0.47 -4.03
N LEU A 62 -12.53 -1.12 -3.56
CA LEU A 62 -11.68 -1.90 -4.44
C LEU A 62 -12.44 -3.08 -5.05
N ASP A 63 -13.21 -3.79 -4.24
CA ASP A 63 -13.98 -4.93 -4.74
C ASP A 63 -15.00 -4.50 -5.80
N ARG A 64 -15.56 -3.30 -5.62
CA ARG A 64 -16.50 -2.77 -6.60
C ARG A 64 -15.83 -2.43 -7.92
N GLU A 65 -14.63 -1.85 -7.86
CA GLU A 65 -13.92 -1.43 -9.06
C GLU A 65 -13.26 -2.59 -9.78
N HIS A 66 -12.73 -3.55 -9.02
CA HIS A 66 -11.95 -4.64 -9.60
C HIS A 66 -12.10 -5.89 -8.74
N PRO A 67 -13.10 -6.74 -9.03
CA PRO A 67 -13.36 -7.90 -8.17
C PRO A 67 -12.20 -8.88 -8.04
N ASN A 68 -11.31 -8.93 -9.04
CA ASN A 68 -10.14 -9.81 -9.00
C ASN A 68 -8.96 -9.11 -8.33
N SER A 69 -9.17 -8.68 -7.10
CA SER A 69 -8.18 -7.93 -6.36
C SER A 69 -8.24 -8.29 -4.88
N ALA A 70 -7.16 -7.97 -4.17
CA ALA A 70 -7.08 -8.20 -2.74
C ALA A 70 -6.12 -7.20 -2.12
N ILE A 71 -6.26 -7.00 -0.81
CA ILE A 71 -5.36 -6.14 -0.04
C ILE A 71 -4.73 -6.97 1.05
N ASP A 72 -3.41 -6.90 1.13
CA ASP A 72 -2.63 -7.46 2.21
C ASP A 72 -2.18 -6.31 3.10
N TRP A 73 -2.81 -6.21 4.27
CA TRP A 73 -2.52 -5.12 5.22
C TRP A 73 -1.30 -5.48 6.05
N LEU A 74 -0.26 -4.68 5.93
CA LEU A 74 0.97 -4.84 6.68
C LEU A 74 1.01 -3.80 7.78
N TYR A 75 1.44 -4.22 8.97
CA TYR A 75 1.50 -3.32 10.10
C TYR A 75 2.93 -2.92 10.37
N VAL A 76 3.12 -1.63 10.58
CA VAL A 76 4.43 -1.07 10.85
C VAL A 76 4.77 -1.29 12.32
N ASP A 77 5.96 -1.82 12.57
CA ASP A 77 6.49 -1.89 13.92
C ASP A 77 7.29 -0.62 14.18
N PRO A 78 6.80 0.27 15.07
CA PRO A 78 7.48 1.55 15.29
C PRO A 78 8.93 1.39 15.74
N SER A 79 9.24 0.30 16.41
CA SER A 79 10.60 0.10 16.93
C SER A 79 11.63 -0.03 15.82
N GLN A 80 11.21 -0.44 14.63
CA GLN A 80 12.10 -0.57 13.48
C GLN A 80 12.50 0.77 12.88
N PHE A 81 11.84 1.85 13.30
CA PHE A 81 12.04 3.17 12.72
C PHE A 81 12.47 4.19 13.77
N ASN A 82 12.94 3.73 14.94
CA ASN A 82 13.32 4.64 16.00
C ASN A 82 14.39 5.63 15.58
N HIS A 83 15.38 5.18 14.82
CA HIS A 83 16.46 6.08 14.38
C HIS A 83 15.94 7.13 13.40
N LEU A 84 14.95 6.80 12.57
CA LEU A 84 14.33 7.79 11.70
C LEU A 84 13.60 8.86 12.49
N CYS A 85 12.93 8.45 13.56
CA CYS A 85 12.26 9.40 14.44
C CYS A 85 13.26 10.32 15.13
N GLU A 86 14.43 9.78 15.53
CA GLU A 86 15.47 10.58 16.12
C GLU A 86 16.03 11.61 15.15
N TRP A 87 16.22 11.22 13.91
CA TRP A 87 16.67 12.17 12.89
C TRP A 87 15.67 13.30 12.71
N ARG A 88 14.40 12.97 12.68
CA ARG A 88 13.35 13.98 12.55
C ARG A 88 13.39 14.96 13.72
N ARG A 89 13.54 14.44 14.96
CA ARG A 89 13.59 15.29 16.14
C ARG A 89 14.82 16.19 16.16
N SER A 90 15.93 15.70 15.66
CA SER A 90 17.16 16.48 15.61
C SER A 90 17.19 17.48 14.46
N GLY A 91 16.21 17.46 13.60
CA GLY A 91 16.17 18.35 12.43
C GLY A 91 17.05 17.92 11.29
N ARG A 92 17.63 16.73 11.36
CA ARG A 92 18.49 16.22 10.30
C ARG A 92 17.70 15.36 9.34
N MET A 93 17.97 15.55 8.07
CA MET A 93 17.37 14.71 7.03
C MET A 93 18.20 13.45 6.87
N PRO A 94 17.58 12.26 6.93
CA PRO A 94 18.34 11.05 6.67
C PRO A 94 18.74 10.96 5.21
N LYS A 95 19.90 10.39 4.96
CA LYS A 95 20.30 10.07 3.60
C LYS A 95 19.57 8.84 3.14
N LEU A 96 19.43 8.69 1.83
CA LEU A 96 18.78 7.52 1.28
C LEU A 96 19.48 6.23 1.71
N SER A 97 20.80 6.25 1.76
CA SER A 97 21.57 5.09 2.19
C SER A 97 21.30 4.70 3.63
N ASP A 98 20.88 5.64 4.46
CA ASP A 98 20.54 5.36 5.86
C ASP A 98 19.17 4.72 5.98
N VAL A 99 18.26 5.06 5.07
CA VAL A 99 16.87 4.59 5.09
C VAL A 99 16.75 3.24 4.40
N TRP A 100 17.60 2.98 3.41
CA TRP A 100 17.54 1.76 2.61
C TRP A 100 18.78 0.91 2.87
N PRO A 101 18.83 0.19 3.98
CA PRO A 101 20.03 -0.59 4.32
C PRO A 101 20.34 -1.71 3.34
N CYS A 102 19.35 -2.20 2.63
CA CYS A 102 19.54 -3.27 1.67
C CYS A 102 19.90 -2.77 0.28
N ARG A 103 20.15 -1.50 0.15
CA ARG A 103 20.54 -0.93 -1.13
C ARG A 103 21.88 -1.48 -1.56
N PRO A 104 22.00 -1.94 -2.80
CA PRO A 104 23.27 -2.49 -3.29
C PRO A 104 24.36 -1.43 -3.42
#